data_ef4c958586640c2e8aab65ebb872fc79
#
_entry.id   ef4c958586640c2e8aab65ebb872fc79
#
_cell.length_a   1.000
_cell.length_b   1.000
_cell.length_c   1.000
_cell.angle_alpha   90.00
_cell.angle_beta   90.00
_cell.angle_gamma   90.00
#
_symmetry.space_group_name_H-M   'P 1'
#
loop_
_entity.id
_entity.type
_entity.pdbx_description
1 polymer ?
#
loop_
_entity_poly.entity_id
_entity_poly.type
_entity_poly.pdbx_seq_one_letter_code
_entity_poly.pdbx_strand_id
1 'polypeptide(L)'
;MATSNAFNTRINYLFYNIEVIENSTSISGNTSSVTVNVRAWCTGTNRYTLATNSKIKCNINNVAYEQTVQSATTISNSALLLFSATVTIPHNNDGSKSLYVESAIYDAGFGDYISQPTYNGFTVTLTTIARQATITGAGNFNDEQNPVINYSNPAGNLVTSLKACIIAGGTTVASYRDITKTGTSYTFNLTTAERNALRAKTPNSNSITVTFRVQTVSQGSTFTSDKTATMSIVNANPVLTGASYYDSNASIVAITTDNTKIVRNKSTLVLKFASITAQKSATLTSVAVTINGVTNTLALSGTSQSNKTITWGTLNVISDTMASIVVTDSRGNTQMSFMTISVYNYFAPSNFCLAKRVSNFYDTTTITTNVKYADLGGHNSLTITWAYKLKSASTWTDQGTIANNTTTTITLDNTKAYEVRFTATDLLESSTITRNIPVGIPLMFFDTEKGFVGIQCMPKRYVGFGKPINVQSENDNVTMTIGSYFIQIFEDASTSQKMRAQLNGYSYGSLMLFDGNQSLPVELRGDTGNVRCVSLTQTSSRKVKENIKALSLLEAQKVLELEPVTFDFKNKDQGTDHRGFIAEDVAEVIPELVSPETENSPASLNYAEIIPYLLRVMQDQEERITALENKLKELEGS
;
A
#
# COMPACT_ATOMS: atom_id res chain seq x y z
N MET A 1 18.35 -26.63 63.49
CA MET A 1 18.18 -26.46 64.94
C MET A 1 19.37 -25.69 65.47
N ALA A 2 19.12 -24.61 66.18
CA ALA A 2 20.17 -23.85 66.87
C ALA A 2 19.76 -23.68 68.31
N THR A 3 20.71 -23.76 69.22
CA THR A 3 20.46 -23.67 70.67
C THR A 3 21.39 -22.60 71.22
N SER A 4 20.87 -21.72 72.07
CA SER A 4 21.70 -20.75 72.78
C SER A 4 22.62 -21.45 73.77
N ASN A 5 23.65 -20.75 74.19
CA ASN A 5 24.35 -21.15 75.42
C ASN A 5 23.39 -21.21 76.64
N ALA A 6 23.75 -21.91 77.65
CA ALA A 6 23.03 -21.90 78.93
C ALA A 6 23.00 -20.45 79.47
N PHE A 7 21.81 -19.94 79.78
CA PHE A 7 21.66 -18.66 80.46
C PHE A 7 21.56 -18.87 81.97
N ASN A 8 22.17 -17.99 82.68
CA ASN A 8 22.14 -18.01 84.17
C ASN A 8 20.77 -17.51 84.66
N THR A 9 20.40 -18.01 85.84
CA THR A 9 19.30 -17.45 86.61
C THR A 9 19.81 -16.87 87.95
N ARG A 10 18.96 -16.21 88.71
CA ARG A 10 19.28 -15.79 90.08
C ARG A 10 19.43 -16.99 91.00
N ILE A 11 19.05 -18.16 90.55
CA ILE A 11 19.20 -19.44 91.27
C ILE A 11 20.42 -20.15 90.66
N ASN A 12 21.56 -20.17 91.34
CA ASN A 12 22.88 -20.54 90.86
C ASN A 12 23.02 -22.01 90.33
N TYR A 13 22.03 -22.85 90.53
CA TYR A 13 21.98 -24.23 90.00
C TYR A 13 20.90 -24.44 88.99
N LEU A 14 20.09 -23.37 88.65
CA LEU A 14 19.03 -23.39 87.64
C LEU A 14 19.51 -22.63 86.39
N PHE A 15 19.45 -23.30 85.29
CA PHE A 15 19.83 -22.77 83.97
C PHE A 15 18.68 -22.96 83.00
N TYR A 16 18.71 -22.17 81.96
CA TYR A 16 17.81 -22.36 80.86
C TYR A 16 18.49 -22.03 79.55
N ASN A 17 17.92 -22.46 78.42
CA ASN A 17 18.32 -22.09 77.07
C ASN A 17 17.12 -21.90 76.20
N ILE A 18 17.40 -21.32 75.05
CA ILE A 18 16.43 -21.15 73.94
C ILE A 18 16.88 -22.04 72.80
N GLU A 19 16.00 -22.89 72.37
CA GLU A 19 16.17 -23.74 71.18
C GLU A 19 15.30 -23.21 70.06
N VAL A 20 15.90 -23.00 68.90
CA VAL A 20 15.24 -22.54 67.68
C VAL A 20 15.31 -23.61 66.60
N ILE A 21 14.18 -24.12 66.19
CA ILE A 21 14.04 -25.17 65.15
C ILE A 21 13.35 -24.56 63.96
N GLU A 22 14.04 -24.43 62.87
CA GLU A 22 13.46 -24.10 61.61
C GLU A 22 12.82 -25.37 61.02
N ASN A 23 11.47 -25.40 60.98
CA ASN A 23 10.71 -26.59 60.58
C ASN A 23 10.61 -26.71 59.06
N SER A 24 10.35 -25.60 58.39
CA SER A 24 10.20 -25.55 56.94
C SER A 24 10.39 -24.14 56.43
N THR A 25 10.67 -24.03 55.16
CA THR A 25 10.75 -22.76 54.41
C THR A 25 9.67 -22.70 53.31
N SER A 26 9.14 -21.53 53.06
CA SER A 26 8.21 -21.26 51.94
C SER A 26 8.85 -20.28 50.96
N ILE A 27 9.19 -20.76 49.77
CA ILE A 27 9.73 -19.91 48.69
C ILE A 27 8.73 -18.84 48.26
N SER A 28 7.46 -19.24 48.08
CA SER A 28 6.40 -18.33 47.63
C SER A 28 6.03 -17.30 48.68
N GLY A 29 5.99 -17.70 49.95
CA GLY A 29 5.69 -16.81 51.07
C GLY A 29 6.90 -15.99 51.55
N ASN A 30 8.11 -16.35 51.15
CA ASN A 30 9.35 -15.81 51.72
C ASN A 30 9.37 -15.86 53.24
N THR A 31 9.00 -16.99 53.80
CA THR A 31 8.83 -17.17 55.25
C THR A 31 9.42 -18.52 55.69
N SER A 32 9.86 -18.59 56.93
CA SER A 32 10.17 -19.85 57.60
C SER A 32 9.16 -20.12 58.73
N SER A 33 8.76 -21.37 58.87
CA SER A 33 8.08 -21.86 60.07
C SER A 33 9.12 -22.22 61.11
N VAL A 34 9.07 -21.57 62.23
CA VAL A 34 10.09 -21.73 63.28
C VAL A 34 9.40 -22.09 64.60
N THR A 35 9.87 -23.16 65.24
CA THR A 35 9.49 -23.50 66.60
C THR A 35 10.58 -22.99 67.54
N VAL A 36 10.20 -22.25 68.54
CA VAL A 36 11.05 -21.75 69.62
C VAL A 36 10.63 -22.42 70.89
N ASN A 37 11.61 -23.11 71.52
CA ASN A 37 11.45 -23.78 72.79
C ASN A 37 12.31 -23.07 73.82
N VAL A 38 11.81 -22.93 75.05
CA VAL A 38 12.62 -22.57 76.23
C VAL A 38 12.65 -23.77 77.15
N ARG A 39 13.84 -24.23 77.38
CA ARG A 39 14.08 -25.38 78.28
C ARG A 39 14.91 -24.97 79.49
N ALA A 40 14.54 -25.49 80.64
CA ALA A 40 15.30 -25.23 81.89
C ALA A 40 15.66 -26.52 82.55
N TRP A 41 16.77 -26.50 83.26
CA TRP A 41 17.27 -27.62 84.03
C TRP A 41 18.08 -27.17 85.27
N CYS A 42 18.13 -28.00 86.23
CA CYS A 42 19.01 -27.82 87.44
C CYS A 42 20.29 -28.64 87.30
N THR A 43 21.40 -28.19 87.86
CA THR A 43 22.63 -28.93 87.89
C THR A 43 22.69 -29.89 89.11
N GLY A 44 23.33 -31.04 88.93
CA GLY A 44 23.48 -32.07 89.97
C GLY A 44 22.13 -32.68 90.36
N THR A 45 21.90 -32.88 91.63
CA THR A 45 20.68 -33.44 92.23
C THR A 45 19.67 -32.35 92.60
N ASN A 46 19.94 -31.07 92.28
CA ASN A 46 19.12 -29.93 92.64
C ASN A 46 17.77 -29.97 91.90
N ARG A 47 16.78 -29.38 92.54
CA ARG A 47 15.44 -29.17 91.92
C ARG A 47 14.97 -27.75 92.23
N TYR A 48 14.25 -27.19 91.28
CA TYR A 48 13.56 -25.88 91.42
C TYR A 48 12.10 -26.00 91.03
N THR A 49 11.19 -25.47 91.83
CA THR A 49 9.77 -25.53 91.52
C THR A 49 9.26 -24.13 91.18
N LEU A 50 8.89 -23.91 89.89
CA LEU A 50 8.19 -22.72 89.47
C LEU A 50 6.78 -22.73 90.10
N ALA A 51 6.41 -21.65 90.72
CA ALA A 51 5.08 -21.50 91.32
C ALA A 51 3.99 -21.45 90.21
N THR A 52 2.78 -21.83 90.59
CA THR A 52 1.57 -21.56 89.76
C THR A 52 1.49 -20.06 89.38
N ASN A 53 1.08 -19.73 88.19
CA ASN A 53 1.05 -18.38 87.59
C ASN A 53 2.41 -17.76 87.28
N SER A 54 3.52 -18.51 87.38
CA SER A 54 4.79 -18.12 86.82
C SER A 54 4.64 -17.96 85.27
N LYS A 55 5.46 -17.10 84.67
CA LYS A 55 5.33 -16.73 83.25
C LYS A 55 6.66 -16.94 82.54
N ILE A 56 6.59 -17.65 81.43
CA ILE A 56 7.70 -17.75 80.51
C ILE A 56 7.40 -16.78 79.37
N LYS A 57 8.17 -15.74 79.34
CA LYS A 57 8.05 -14.73 78.28
C LYS A 57 9.11 -14.97 77.22
N CYS A 58 8.71 -14.87 75.96
CA CYS A 58 9.63 -15.05 74.87
C CYS A 58 9.33 -14.00 73.78
N ASN A 59 10.31 -13.19 73.39
CA ASN A 59 10.20 -12.30 72.26
C ASN A 59 10.83 -12.99 71.05
N ILE A 60 10.00 -13.23 70.03
CA ILE A 60 10.43 -13.89 68.79
C ILE A 60 10.23 -12.88 67.65
N ASN A 61 11.30 -12.46 67.03
CA ASN A 61 11.27 -11.45 65.96
C ASN A 61 10.51 -10.17 66.36
N ASN A 62 10.77 -9.68 67.60
CA ASN A 62 10.11 -8.51 68.24
C ASN A 62 8.61 -8.68 68.54
N VAL A 63 8.07 -9.88 68.46
CA VAL A 63 6.72 -10.18 68.89
C VAL A 63 6.77 -10.92 70.23
N ALA A 64 6.03 -10.44 71.19
CA ALA A 64 5.97 -11.00 72.54
C ALA A 64 5.00 -12.19 72.61
N TYR A 65 5.49 -13.29 73.18
CA TYR A 65 4.74 -14.50 73.52
C TYR A 65 4.89 -14.78 75.03
N GLU A 66 3.85 -15.31 75.62
CA GLU A 66 3.88 -15.65 77.05
C GLU A 66 3.16 -16.99 77.29
N GLN A 67 3.73 -17.81 78.09
CA GLN A 67 3.12 -19.04 78.58
C GLN A 67 3.08 -19.00 80.12
N THR A 68 1.86 -19.14 80.62
CA THR A 68 1.63 -19.17 82.07
C THR A 68 1.73 -20.62 82.55
N VAL A 69 2.48 -20.84 83.68
CA VAL A 69 2.57 -22.10 84.37
C VAL A 69 1.27 -22.35 85.12
N GLN A 70 0.48 -23.34 84.70
CA GLN A 70 -0.88 -23.59 85.24
C GLN A 70 -0.86 -24.32 86.61
N SER A 71 0.20 -25.05 86.92
CA SER A 71 0.42 -25.74 88.19
C SER A 71 1.89 -25.70 88.53
N ALA A 72 2.19 -25.79 89.86
CA ALA A 72 3.57 -25.79 90.31
C ALA A 72 4.40 -26.86 89.58
N THR A 73 5.43 -26.40 88.87
CA THR A 73 6.21 -27.21 87.90
C THR A 73 7.62 -27.37 88.40
N THR A 74 8.03 -28.64 88.72
CA THR A 74 9.34 -28.92 89.22
C THR A 74 10.34 -29.20 88.10
N ILE A 75 11.41 -28.42 88.05
CA ILE A 75 12.58 -28.55 87.16
C ILE A 75 13.63 -29.34 87.85
N SER A 76 14.11 -30.40 87.25
CA SER A 76 15.17 -31.27 87.73
C SER A 76 16.44 -31.14 86.84
N ASN A 77 17.34 -32.10 86.95
CA ASN A 77 18.52 -32.16 86.08
C ASN A 77 18.24 -32.56 84.63
N SER A 78 16.99 -32.93 84.29
CA SER A 78 16.55 -33.16 82.94
C SER A 78 15.96 -31.85 82.36
N ALA A 79 16.36 -31.50 81.15
CA ALA A 79 15.86 -30.27 80.46
C ALA A 79 14.34 -30.34 80.23
N LEU A 80 13.61 -29.58 81.04
CA LEU A 80 12.15 -29.48 80.95
C LEU A 80 11.75 -28.41 80.00
N LEU A 81 10.80 -28.70 79.11
CA LEU A 81 10.18 -27.71 78.19
C LEU A 81 9.24 -26.84 78.97
N LEU A 82 9.55 -25.54 79.04
CA LEU A 82 8.73 -24.54 79.73
C LEU A 82 7.88 -23.67 78.80
N PHE A 83 8.36 -23.54 77.59
CA PHE A 83 7.64 -22.73 76.54
C PHE A 83 7.87 -23.38 75.19
N SER A 84 6.84 -23.37 74.35
CA SER A 84 6.96 -23.77 72.97
C SER A 84 5.99 -22.96 72.16
N ALA A 85 6.47 -22.31 71.08
CA ALA A 85 5.64 -21.60 70.13
C ALA A 85 6.18 -21.86 68.73
N THR A 86 5.27 -22.15 67.81
CA THR A 86 5.58 -22.22 66.37
C THR A 86 5.04 -20.97 65.68
N VAL A 87 5.91 -20.25 65.02
CA VAL A 87 5.63 -18.96 64.40
C VAL A 87 6.11 -18.91 62.96
N THR A 88 5.47 -18.08 62.17
CA THR A 88 5.93 -17.80 60.81
C THR A 88 6.78 -16.55 60.81
N ILE A 89 8.01 -16.69 60.37
CA ILE A 89 9.01 -15.61 60.34
C ILE A 89 9.18 -15.12 58.91
N PRO A 90 8.84 -13.86 58.59
CA PRO A 90 9.14 -13.29 57.31
C PRO A 90 10.64 -13.02 57.14
N HIS A 91 11.16 -13.35 55.96
CA HIS A 91 12.53 -13.07 55.58
C HIS A 91 12.66 -11.69 54.92
N ASN A 92 13.88 -11.20 54.81
CA ASN A 92 14.22 -10.03 54.02
C ASN A 92 13.90 -10.30 52.53
N ASN A 93 13.78 -9.24 51.74
CA ASN A 93 13.49 -9.38 50.32
C ASN A 93 14.52 -10.26 49.57
N ASP A 94 15.76 -10.28 50.02
CA ASP A 94 16.85 -11.10 49.48
C ASP A 94 16.76 -12.59 49.88
N GLY A 95 15.81 -12.96 50.72
CA GLY A 95 15.63 -14.31 51.27
C GLY A 95 16.44 -14.60 52.52
N SER A 96 17.32 -13.70 52.96
CA SER A 96 18.09 -13.85 54.20
C SER A 96 17.23 -13.53 55.43
N LYS A 97 17.59 -14.10 56.56
CA LYS A 97 16.99 -13.72 57.82
C LYS A 97 17.95 -14.01 58.98
N SER A 98 18.18 -12.99 59.73
CA SER A 98 18.77 -13.09 61.07
C SER A 98 17.65 -12.91 62.09
N LEU A 99 17.34 -13.99 62.80
CA LEU A 99 16.26 -14.04 63.77
C LEU A 99 16.84 -13.83 65.14
N TYR A 100 16.44 -12.76 65.81
CA TYR A 100 16.74 -12.56 67.23
C TYR A 100 15.60 -13.13 68.05
N VAL A 101 15.97 -13.93 69.09
CA VAL A 101 15.05 -14.54 70.05
C VAL A 101 15.58 -14.28 71.43
N GLU A 102 14.74 -13.84 72.31
CA GLU A 102 15.09 -13.70 73.74
C GLU A 102 13.96 -14.21 74.63
N SER A 103 14.32 -14.61 75.82
CA SER A 103 13.37 -15.11 76.78
C SER A 103 13.66 -14.62 78.21
N ALA A 104 12.60 -14.54 78.99
CA ALA A 104 12.64 -14.23 80.39
C ALA A 104 11.75 -15.20 81.20
N ILE A 105 12.20 -15.61 82.41
CA ILE A 105 11.41 -16.43 83.32
C ILE A 105 11.00 -15.57 84.51
N TYR A 106 9.71 -15.32 84.63
CA TYR A 106 9.08 -14.69 85.81
C TYR A 106 8.56 -15.81 86.72
N ASP A 107 8.99 -15.85 87.99
CA ASP A 107 8.48 -16.81 88.99
C ASP A 107 7.51 -16.08 89.93
N ALA A 108 6.26 -16.51 89.97
CA ALA A 108 5.22 -15.92 90.80
C ALA A 108 5.52 -16.21 92.34
N GLY A 109 6.19 -17.31 92.67
CA GLY A 109 6.64 -17.62 94.03
C GLY A 109 7.80 -16.74 94.48
N PHE A 110 8.66 -16.30 93.54
CA PHE A 110 9.77 -15.38 93.79
C PHE A 110 9.31 -13.90 93.73
N GLY A 111 8.16 -13.64 93.03
CA GLY A 111 7.59 -12.32 92.85
C GLY A 111 8.33 -11.43 91.85
N ASP A 112 9.29 -11.98 91.08
CA ASP A 112 10.12 -11.23 90.09
C ASP A 112 10.71 -12.20 89.07
N TYR A 113 11.47 -11.64 88.09
CA TYR A 113 12.20 -12.40 87.10
C TYR A 113 13.38 -13.13 87.75
N ILE A 114 13.47 -14.44 87.51
CA ILE A 114 14.60 -15.25 87.95
C ILE A 114 15.68 -15.36 86.90
N SER A 115 15.42 -15.11 85.64
CA SER A 115 16.42 -15.00 84.58
C SER A 115 17.37 -13.81 84.78
N GLN A 116 18.65 -13.95 84.46
CA GLN A 116 19.69 -12.95 84.73
C GLN A 116 20.67 -12.83 83.53
N PRO A 117 20.72 -11.69 82.85
CA PRO A 117 19.76 -10.55 82.97
C PRO A 117 18.31 -10.96 82.73
N THR A 118 17.38 -10.01 82.96
CA THR A 118 15.94 -10.31 82.87
C THR A 118 15.54 -10.98 81.56
N TYR A 119 16.04 -10.49 80.47
CA TYR A 119 15.92 -11.13 79.18
C TYR A 119 17.31 -11.59 78.70
N ASN A 120 17.41 -12.81 78.25
CA ASN A 120 18.59 -13.36 77.59
C ASN A 120 18.19 -13.80 76.18
N GLY A 121 18.99 -13.45 75.23
CA GLY A 121 18.70 -13.75 73.83
C GLY A 121 19.93 -14.09 73.02
N PHE A 122 19.69 -14.57 71.82
CA PHE A 122 20.72 -14.84 70.86
C PHE A 122 20.13 -14.70 69.41
N THR A 123 21.01 -14.60 68.50
CA THR A 123 20.64 -14.46 67.08
C THR A 123 20.91 -15.79 66.38
N VAL A 124 19.94 -16.17 65.53
CA VAL A 124 20.05 -17.36 64.67
C VAL A 124 19.91 -16.90 63.21
N THR A 125 20.82 -17.34 62.38
CA THR A 125 20.68 -17.19 60.96
C THR A 125 19.82 -18.34 60.44
N LEU A 126 18.65 -18.00 59.90
CA LEU A 126 17.77 -18.97 59.26
C LEU A 126 18.29 -19.33 57.87
N THR A 127 17.78 -20.43 57.32
CA THR A 127 18.08 -20.87 55.97
C THR A 127 17.70 -19.80 54.97
N THR A 128 18.64 -19.36 54.16
CA THR A 128 18.34 -18.39 53.11
C THR A 128 17.35 -18.99 52.10
N ILE A 129 16.24 -18.31 51.91
CA ILE A 129 15.19 -18.75 50.99
C ILE A 129 15.56 -18.35 49.54
N ALA A 130 15.42 -19.29 48.63
CA ALA A 130 15.66 -19.04 47.23
C ALA A 130 14.75 -17.92 46.68
N ARG A 131 15.31 -16.93 46.02
CA ARG A 131 14.56 -15.81 45.40
C ARG A 131 14.77 -15.81 43.91
N GLN A 132 13.68 -15.54 43.20
CA GLN A 132 13.66 -15.43 41.74
C GLN A 132 13.92 -13.99 41.33
N ALA A 133 14.74 -13.77 40.32
CA ALA A 133 14.77 -12.52 39.59
C ALA A 133 13.60 -12.47 38.58
N THR A 134 13.02 -11.32 38.43
CA THR A 134 11.87 -11.10 37.51
C THR A 134 12.20 -10.03 36.48
N ILE A 135 11.76 -10.22 35.24
CA ILE A 135 11.81 -9.19 34.21
C ILE A 135 10.67 -8.20 34.48
N THR A 136 11.03 -6.97 34.78
CA THR A 136 10.08 -5.87 35.03
C THR A 136 9.68 -5.16 33.77
N GLY A 137 10.54 -5.10 32.75
CA GLY A 137 10.28 -4.47 31.46
C GLY A 137 11.06 -5.09 30.32
N ALA A 138 10.46 -5.10 29.13
CA ALA A 138 11.10 -5.41 27.86
C ALA A 138 10.48 -4.53 26.79
N GLY A 139 11.27 -3.65 26.18
CA GLY A 139 10.82 -2.75 25.13
C GLY A 139 10.79 -3.43 23.76
N ASN A 140 9.88 -2.99 22.90
CA ASN A 140 9.92 -3.33 21.48
C ASN A 140 11.21 -2.76 20.85
N PHE A 141 11.73 -3.43 19.84
CA PHE A 141 12.96 -3.04 19.16
C PHE A 141 12.92 -3.44 17.69
N ASN A 142 13.85 -2.91 16.90
CA ASN A 142 14.00 -3.38 15.53
C ASN A 142 15.25 -4.30 15.40
N ASP A 143 15.32 -5.00 14.28
CA ASP A 143 16.36 -6.00 14.00
C ASP A 143 17.78 -5.44 13.93
N GLU A 144 17.96 -4.11 13.89
CA GLU A 144 19.26 -3.42 13.88
C GLU A 144 19.66 -2.91 15.26
N GLN A 145 18.73 -2.88 16.22
CA GLN A 145 18.95 -2.41 17.58
C GLN A 145 19.44 -3.55 18.50
N ASN A 146 19.99 -3.15 19.60
CA ASN A 146 20.30 -4.01 20.74
C ASN A 146 19.18 -3.89 21.76
N PRO A 147 18.36 -4.93 21.99
CA PRO A 147 17.25 -4.85 22.92
C PRO A 147 17.72 -4.78 24.38
N VAL A 148 16.93 -4.11 25.19
CA VAL A 148 17.17 -3.93 26.61
C VAL A 148 16.03 -4.56 27.40
N ILE A 149 16.38 -5.28 28.47
CA ILE A 149 15.43 -5.70 29.49
C ILE A 149 15.72 -4.98 30.79
N ASN A 150 14.68 -4.68 31.54
CA ASN A 150 14.75 -4.27 32.92
C ASN A 150 14.36 -5.45 33.79
N TYR A 151 15.06 -5.65 34.88
CA TYR A 151 14.81 -6.77 35.79
C TYR A 151 15.04 -6.36 37.25
N SER A 152 14.47 -7.11 38.15
CA SER A 152 14.68 -7.00 39.60
C SER A 152 15.18 -8.33 40.11
N ASN A 153 16.31 -8.31 40.81
CA ASN A 153 16.83 -9.48 41.54
C ASN A 153 16.86 -9.16 43.03
N PRO A 154 15.83 -9.54 43.78
CA PRO A 154 15.78 -9.25 45.21
C PRO A 154 16.90 -9.90 46.02
N ALA A 155 17.40 -11.05 45.58
CA ALA A 155 18.49 -11.74 46.25
C ALA A 155 19.88 -11.14 45.98
N GLY A 156 20.03 -10.25 45.02
CA GLY A 156 21.29 -9.61 44.68
C GLY A 156 22.42 -10.64 44.48
N ASN A 157 23.51 -10.48 45.17
CA ASN A 157 24.67 -11.39 45.07
C ASN A 157 24.46 -12.80 45.69
N LEU A 158 23.37 -13.03 46.43
CA LEU A 158 23.06 -14.34 47.02
C LEU A 158 22.63 -15.38 45.97
N VAL A 159 22.32 -14.99 44.75
CA VAL A 159 22.08 -15.94 43.68
C VAL A 159 23.38 -16.57 43.19
N THR A 160 23.35 -17.86 42.89
CA THR A 160 24.51 -18.58 42.36
C THR A 160 24.76 -18.14 40.90
N SER A 161 23.71 -18.08 40.11
CA SER A 161 23.79 -17.67 38.70
C SER A 161 22.57 -16.83 38.31
N LEU A 162 22.81 -15.81 37.48
CA LEU A 162 21.79 -15.00 36.87
C LEU A 162 22.15 -14.81 35.40
N LYS A 163 21.30 -15.34 34.50
CA LYS A 163 21.54 -15.34 33.06
C LYS A 163 20.31 -14.88 32.30
N ALA A 164 20.53 -14.31 31.14
CA ALA A 164 19.44 -13.92 30.23
C ALA A 164 19.65 -14.49 28.82
N CYS A 165 18.55 -14.81 28.13
CA CYS A 165 18.55 -15.26 26.74
C CYS A 165 17.36 -14.68 25.98
N ILE A 166 17.39 -14.82 24.64
CA ILE A 166 16.28 -14.47 23.77
C ILE A 166 15.79 -15.74 23.06
N ILE A 167 14.49 -15.94 23.09
CA ILE A 167 13.78 -17.05 22.48
C ILE A 167 12.87 -16.47 21.39
N ALA A 168 12.89 -17.04 20.19
CA ALA A 168 12.00 -16.71 19.11
C ALA A 168 11.54 -17.98 18.38
N GLY A 169 10.24 -18.08 18.08
CA GLY A 169 9.68 -19.27 17.44
C GLY A 169 9.97 -20.57 18.23
N GLY A 170 9.91 -20.50 19.57
CA GLY A 170 10.14 -21.63 20.47
C GLY A 170 11.60 -22.07 20.63
N THR A 171 12.57 -21.40 20.03
CA THR A 171 14.00 -21.75 20.11
C THR A 171 14.82 -20.60 20.66
N THR A 172 15.87 -20.91 21.42
CA THR A 172 16.83 -19.92 21.90
C THR A 172 17.66 -19.41 20.73
N VAL A 173 17.54 -18.13 20.45
CA VAL A 173 18.23 -17.45 19.33
C VAL A 173 19.47 -16.71 19.81
N ALA A 174 19.39 -16.04 20.94
CA ALA A 174 20.55 -15.51 21.63
C ALA A 174 20.75 -16.35 22.91
N SER A 175 21.90 -17.01 23.00
CA SER A 175 22.23 -17.94 24.10
C SER A 175 22.24 -17.25 25.45
N TYR A 176 22.10 -18.03 26.51
CA TYR A 176 22.21 -17.55 27.89
C TYR A 176 23.54 -16.84 28.13
N ARG A 177 23.47 -15.61 28.61
CA ARG A 177 24.60 -14.75 28.99
C ARG A 177 24.47 -14.36 30.44
N ASP A 178 25.59 -14.31 31.14
CA ASP A 178 25.60 -13.80 32.51
C ASP A 178 25.22 -12.31 32.50
N ILE A 179 24.35 -11.95 33.44
CA ILE A 179 23.91 -10.57 33.65
C ILE A 179 24.26 -10.14 35.09
N THR A 180 24.37 -8.85 35.33
CA THR A 180 24.81 -8.33 36.64
C THR A 180 23.78 -8.64 37.72
N LYS A 181 24.20 -9.33 38.78
CA LYS A 181 23.31 -9.75 39.86
C LYS A 181 22.67 -8.59 40.62
N THR A 182 23.36 -7.45 40.70
CA THR A 182 22.89 -6.21 41.36
C THR A 182 22.41 -5.14 40.39
N GLY A 183 22.39 -5.43 39.09
CA GLY A 183 21.90 -4.52 38.07
C GLY A 183 20.36 -4.50 37.98
N THR A 184 19.84 -3.49 37.29
CA THR A 184 18.41 -3.31 37.05
C THR A 184 18.06 -3.39 35.57
N SER A 185 19.06 -3.43 34.68
CA SER A 185 18.88 -3.54 33.24
C SER A 185 20.01 -4.32 32.57
N TYR A 186 19.70 -4.92 31.42
CA TYR A 186 20.68 -5.61 30.61
C TYR A 186 20.43 -5.36 29.14
N THR A 187 21.48 -4.97 28.42
CA THR A 187 21.45 -4.78 26.96
C THR A 187 22.02 -6.03 26.26
N PHE A 188 21.23 -6.64 25.41
CA PHE A 188 21.70 -7.75 24.57
C PHE A 188 22.49 -7.19 23.37
N ASN A 189 23.80 -7.21 23.44
CA ASN A 189 24.66 -6.91 22.28
C ASN A 189 24.57 -8.09 21.30
N LEU A 190 23.64 -8.00 20.34
CA LEU A 190 23.38 -9.06 19.38
C LEU A 190 24.49 -9.14 18.34
N THR A 191 25.01 -10.32 18.11
CA THR A 191 25.92 -10.62 17.01
C THR A 191 25.18 -10.64 15.67
N THR A 192 25.91 -10.53 14.55
CA THR A 192 25.34 -10.68 13.22
C THR A 192 24.63 -12.03 13.03
N ALA A 193 25.19 -13.11 13.59
CA ALA A 193 24.59 -14.44 13.51
C ALA A 193 23.25 -14.51 14.26
N GLU A 194 23.15 -13.94 15.45
CA GLU A 194 21.91 -13.90 16.23
C GLU A 194 20.85 -13.02 15.55
N ARG A 195 21.24 -11.86 14.99
CA ARG A 195 20.33 -11.03 14.19
C ARG A 195 19.78 -11.78 12.98
N ASN A 196 20.64 -12.51 12.27
CA ASN A 196 20.21 -13.31 11.13
C ASN A 196 19.30 -14.48 11.56
N ALA A 197 19.59 -15.11 12.71
CA ALA A 197 18.74 -16.15 13.26
C ALA A 197 17.36 -15.61 13.68
N LEU A 198 17.27 -14.42 14.26
CA LEU A 198 16.00 -13.73 14.55
C LEU A 198 15.22 -13.42 13.27
N ARG A 199 15.88 -12.86 12.25
CA ARG A 199 15.30 -12.57 10.94
C ARG A 199 14.74 -13.82 10.26
N ALA A 200 15.46 -14.94 10.38
CA ALA A 200 15.06 -16.23 9.81
C ALA A 200 13.80 -16.83 10.47
N LYS A 201 13.44 -16.39 11.68
CA LYS A 201 12.19 -16.81 12.33
C LYS A 201 10.95 -16.10 11.80
N THR A 202 11.13 -15.05 11.01
CA THR A 202 10.02 -14.27 10.42
C THR A 202 10.27 -13.97 8.93
N PRO A 203 10.35 -14.99 8.07
CA PRO A 203 10.58 -14.76 6.64
C PRO A 203 9.41 -14.11 5.92
N ASN A 204 8.19 -14.23 6.47
CA ASN A 204 6.93 -13.81 5.83
C ASN A 204 6.21 -12.68 6.57
N SER A 205 6.86 -12.05 7.55
CA SER A 205 6.30 -10.93 8.32
C SER A 205 7.36 -9.91 8.64
N ASN A 206 6.98 -8.64 8.75
CA ASN A 206 7.88 -7.56 9.18
C ASN A 206 8.01 -7.47 10.71
N SER A 207 7.40 -8.38 11.47
CA SER A 207 7.54 -8.42 12.93
C SER A 207 7.41 -9.84 13.46
N ILE A 208 7.99 -10.05 14.65
CA ILE A 208 7.88 -11.29 15.41
C ILE A 208 7.87 -10.96 16.90
N THR A 209 7.06 -11.72 17.66
CA THR A 209 7.14 -11.70 19.12
C THR A 209 8.34 -12.53 19.58
N VAL A 210 9.22 -11.93 20.35
CA VAL A 210 10.34 -12.58 21.02
C VAL A 210 10.07 -12.68 22.51
N THR A 211 10.60 -13.69 23.15
CA THR A 211 10.54 -13.88 24.60
C THR A 211 11.93 -13.66 25.18
N PHE A 212 12.06 -12.70 26.05
CA PHE A 212 13.22 -12.56 26.91
C PHE A 212 13.02 -13.45 28.14
N ARG A 213 14.01 -14.25 28.45
CA ARG A 213 14.02 -15.11 29.63
C ARG A 213 15.18 -14.77 30.50
N VAL A 214 14.92 -14.53 31.81
CA VAL A 214 15.92 -14.48 32.85
C VAL A 214 15.84 -15.79 33.61
N GLN A 215 16.97 -16.48 33.74
CA GLN A 215 17.15 -17.69 34.56
C GLN A 215 17.94 -17.33 35.80
N THR A 216 17.40 -17.69 36.96
CA THR A 216 18.00 -17.50 38.26
C THR A 216 18.31 -18.84 38.88
N VAL A 217 19.53 -19.06 39.35
CA VAL A 217 19.86 -20.18 40.21
C VAL A 217 20.12 -19.63 41.61
N SER A 218 19.26 -19.98 42.56
CA SER A 218 19.30 -19.49 43.94
C SER A 218 19.05 -20.64 44.90
N GLN A 219 19.94 -20.83 45.84
CA GLN A 219 19.85 -21.88 46.89
C GLN A 219 19.55 -23.28 46.29
N GLY A 220 20.22 -23.64 45.19
CA GLY A 220 20.01 -24.91 44.50
C GLY A 220 18.76 -25.00 43.62
N SER A 221 17.88 -24.03 43.67
CA SER A 221 16.65 -23.96 42.84
C SER A 221 16.88 -23.13 41.57
N THR A 222 16.30 -23.59 40.48
CA THR A 222 16.31 -22.87 39.21
C THR A 222 14.93 -22.28 38.89
N PHE A 223 14.90 -21.00 38.64
CA PHE A 223 13.67 -20.25 38.28
C PHE A 223 13.85 -19.59 36.91
N THR A 224 12.72 -19.34 36.23
CA THR A 224 12.70 -18.57 34.97
C THR A 224 11.62 -17.51 35.03
N SER A 225 11.93 -16.31 34.55
CA SER A 225 10.99 -15.21 34.35
C SER A 225 11.04 -14.82 32.90
N ASP A 226 9.86 -14.78 32.27
CA ASP A 226 9.70 -14.47 30.86
C ASP A 226 8.95 -13.14 30.66
N LYS A 227 9.36 -12.40 29.66
CA LYS A 227 8.65 -11.20 29.17
C LYS A 227 8.74 -11.16 27.66
N THR A 228 7.64 -10.85 27.01
CA THR A 228 7.60 -10.73 25.55
C THR A 228 7.77 -9.29 25.10
N ALA A 229 8.33 -9.13 23.90
CA ALA A 229 8.37 -7.88 23.17
C ALA A 229 8.28 -8.16 21.66
N THR A 230 7.93 -7.15 20.88
CA THR A 230 7.90 -7.26 19.43
C THR A 230 9.23 -6.78 18.85
N MET A 231 9.85 -7.63 18.02
CA MET A 231 10.94 -7.22 17.15
C MET A 231 10.36 -6.91 15.76
N SER A 232 10.67 -5.73 15.20
CA SER A 232 10.34 -5.36 13.83
C SER A 232 11.55 -5.50 12.90
N ILE A 233 11.29 -5.82 11.64
CA ILE A 233 12.30 -5.82 10.58
C ILE A 233 12.20 -4.48 9.85
N VAL A 234 13.30 -3.74 9.80
CA VAL A 234 13.39 -2.43 9.13
C VAL A 234 14.36 -2.51 7.96
N ASN A 235 14.29 -1.54 7.01
CA ASN A 235 15.22 -1.46 5.87
C ASN A 235 15.37 -2.79 5.11
N ALA A 236 14.24 -3.47 4.86
CA ALA A 236 14.22 -4.83 4.33
C ALA A 236 13.69 -4.93 2.90
N ASN A 237 13.55 -3.81 2.18
CA ASN A 237 13.09 -3.83 0.80
C ASN A 237 13.99 -4.70 -0.07
N PRO A 238 13.41 -5.47 -0.99
CA PRO A 238 14.21 -6.23 -1.96
C PRO A 238 15.07 -5.27 -2.81
N VAL A 239 16.11 -5.80 -3.42
CA VAL A 239 17.03 -5.02 -4.25
C VAL A 239 16.98 -5.55 -5.67
N LEU A 240 16.77 -4.64 -6.63
CA LEU A 240 16.86 -4.88 -8.07
C LEU A 240 18.07 -4.16 -8.64
N THR A 241 18.93 -4.88 -9.37
CA THR A 241 20.07 -4.30 -10.10
C THR A 241 20.08 -4.75 -11.54
N GLY A 242 20.53 -3.89 -12.43
CA GLY A 242 20.75 -4.21 -13.84
C GLY A 242 19.45 -4.53 -14.60
N ALA A 243 18.41 -3.70 -14.45
CA ALA A 243 17.23 -3.77 -15.31
C ALA A 243 17.58 -3.22 -16.71
N SER A 244 17.20 -3.96 -17.73
CA SER A 244 17.39 -3.59 -19.14
C SER A 244 16.25 -4.16 -19.99
N TYR A 245 16.18 -3.76 -21.24
CA TYR A 245 15.23 -4.31 -22.19
C TYR A 245 15.89 -4.50 -23.56
N TYR A 246 15.26 -5.30 -24.40
CA TYR A 246 15.67 -5.48 -25.79
C TYR A 246 14.50 -5.99 -26.65
N ASP A 247 14.60 -5.76 -27.93
CA ASP A 247 13.76 -6.40 -28.93
C ASP A 247 14.31 -7.80 -29.24
N SER A 248 13.48 -8.82 -29.09
CA SER A 248 13.83 -10.20 -29.43
C SER A 248 13.37 -10.60 -30.84
N ASN A 249 12.70 -9.71 -31.59
CA ASN A 249 12.31 -9.94 -32.98
C ASN A 249 13.50 -9.70 -33.91
N ALA A 250 14.18 -10.76 -34.28
CA ALA A 250 15.38 -10.69 -35.12
C ALA A 250 15.16 -9.97 -36.46
N SER A 251 13.96 -10.08 -37.05
CA SER A 251 13.61 -9.40 -38.31
C SER A 251 13.55 -7.88 -38.14
N ILE A 252 13.02 -7.41 -37.03
CA ILE A 252 12.95 -5.97 -36.71
C ILE A 252 14.34 -5.45 -36.34
N VAL A 253 15.07 -6.18 -35.51
CA VAL A 253 16.43 -5.81 -35.14
C VAL A 253 17.37 -5.74 -36.38
N ALA A 254 17.16 -6.61 -37.38
CA ALA A 254 17.90 -6.53 -38.65
C ALA A 254 17.64 -5.23 -39.41
N ILE A 255 16.44 -4.64 -39.27
CA ILE A 255 16.08 -3.35 -39.89
C ILE A 255 16.65 -2.19 -39.07
N THR A 256 16.37 -2.16 -37.74
CA THR A 256 16.78 -1.05 -36.88
C THR A 256 18.27 -1.05 -36.55
N THR A 257 18.96 -2.19 -36.71
CA THR A 257 20.36 -2.44 -36.28
C THR A 257 20.61 -2.19 -34.79
N ASP A 258 19.55 -1.97 -33.99
CA ASP A 258 19.60 -1.66 -32.56
C ASP A 258 18.46 -2.36 -31.82
N ASN A 259 18.79 -3.36 -31.03
CA ASN A 259 17.79 -4.09 -30.25
C ASN A 259 17.24 -3.32 -29.05
N THR A 260 17.75 -2.13 -28.74
CA THR A 260 17.22 -1.25 -27.72
C THR A 260 16.16 -0.28 -28.25
N LYS A 261 15.88 -0.31 -29.55
CA LYS A 261 14.83 0.46 -30.21
C LYS A 261 13.62 -0.41 -30.48
N ILE A 262 12.53 -0.12 -29.83
CA ILE A 262 11.28 -0.88 -29.96
C ILE A 262 10.43 -0.25 -31.07
N VAL A 263 10.12 -1.03 -32.09
CA VAL A 263 9.26 -0.59 -33.19
C VAL A 263 7.80 -0.91 -32.83
N ARG A 264 6.96 0.13 -32.77
CA ARG A 264 5.54 0.04 -32.42
C ARG A 264 4.84 -1.08 -33.19
N ASN A 265 4.12 -1.97 -32.46
CA ASN A 265 3.36 -3.11 -32.98
C ASN A 265 4.16 -4.14 -33.80
N LYS A 266 5.49 -4.04 -33.87
CA LYS A 266 6.34 -4.93 -34.68
C LYS A 266 7.41 -5.64 -33.86
N SER A 267 8.01 -4.96 -32.90
CA SER A 267 8.99 -5.50 -31.98
C SER A 267 8.37 -6.46 -30.98
N THR A 268 9.18 -7.37 -30.49
CA THR A 268 8.87 -8.21 -29.32
C THR A 268 9.71 -7.75 -28.14
N LEU A 269 9.15 -6.90 -27.31
CA LEU A 269 9.83 -6.36 -26.14
C LEU A 269 10.06 -7.44 -25.09
N VAL A 270 11.30 -7.56 -24.64
CA VAL A 270 11.72 -8.41 -23.52
C VAL A 270 12.42 -7.54 -22.49
N LEU A 271 11.96 -7.61 -21.25
CA LEU A 271 12.64 -6.98 -20.12
C LEU A 271 13.54 -8.01 -19.42
N LYS A 272 14.73 -7.60 -19.03
CA LYS A 272 15.73 -8.44 -18.37
C LYS A 272 16.15 -7.82 -17.05
N PHE A 273 16.25 -8.65 -16.02
CA PHE A 273 16.69 -8.30 -14.68
C PHE A 273 17.96 -9.08 -14.35
N ALA A 274 19.08 -8.39 -14.22
CA ALA A 274 20.36 -9.04 -13.99
C ALA A 274 20.44 -9.70 -12.62
N SER A 275 20.00 -9.01 -11.57
CA SER A 275 19.95 -9.57 -10.22
C SER A 275 18.79 -8.99 -9.43
N ILE A 276 18.07 -9.85 -8.72
CA ILE A 276 17.02 -9.51 -7.78
C ILE A 276 17.30 -10.26 -6.49
N THR A 277 17.34 -9.55 -5.36
CA THR A 277 17.64 -10.14 -4.05
C THR A 277 16.64 -9.68 -2.99
N ALA A 278 16.11 -10.62 -2.23
CA ALA A 278 15.38 -10.31 -1.00
C ALA A 278 16.37 -9.98 0.12
N GLN A 279 15.93 -9.22 1.09
CA GLN A 279 16.77 -8.79 2.21
C GLN A 279 16.36 -9.49 3.51
N LYS A 280 17.31 -9.59 4.43
CA LYS A 280 17.06 -9.97 5.84
C LYS A 280 16.24 -11.26 6.00
N SER A 281 16.58 -12.32 5.25
CA SER A 281 15.95 -13.65 5.30
C SER A 281 14.50 -13.70 4.75
N ALA A 282 14.01 -12.67 4.07
CA ALA A 282 12.83 -12.80 3.23
C ALA A 282 13.12 -13.64 1.98
N THR A 283 12.08 -14.04 1.28
CA THR A 283 12.17 -14.64 -0.06
C THR A 283 11.48 -13.74 -1.08
N LEU A 284 11.90 -13.84 -2.31
CA LEU A 284 11.25 -13.13 -3.41
C LEU A 284 9.88 -13.77 -3.70
N THR A 285 8.88 -12.96 -4.06
CA THR A 285 7.57 -13.45 -4.49
C THR A 285 7.27 -13.11 -5.93
N SER A 286 7.59 -11.89 -6.37
CA SER A 286 7.31 -11.47 -7.73
C SER A 286 8.14 -10.27 -8.18
N VAL A 287 8.25 -10.12 -9.49
CA VAL A 287 8.54 -8.86 -10.16
C VAL A 287 7.39 -8.53 -11.12
N ALA A 288 6.78 -7.38 -10.93
CA ALA A 288 5.71 -6.86 -11.77
C ALA A 288 6.23 -5.69 -12.60
N VAL A 289 5.89 -5.66 -13.87
CA VAL A 289 6.20 -4.55 -14.77
C VAL A 289 4.91 -3.97 -15.29
N THR A 290 4.77 -2.65 -15.19
CA THR A 290 3.63 -1.91 -15.74
C THR A 290 4.11 -0.97 -16.83
N ILE A 291 3.53 -1.09 -18.01
CA ILE A 291 3.77 -0.21 -19.15
C ILE A 291 2.41 0.24 -19.67
N ASN A 292 2.19 1.53 -19.79
CA ASN A 292 0.95 2.11 -20.31
C ASN A 292 -0.32 1.51 -19.67
N GLY A 293 -0.32 1.35 -18.33
CA GLY A 293 -1.45 0.83 -17.57
C GLY A 293 -1.66 -0.70 -17.60
N VAL A 294 -0.89 -1.43 -18.40
CA VAL A 294 -0.92 -2.90 -18.44
C VAL A 294 0.17 -3.43 -17.52
N THR A 295 -0.10 -4.49 -16.78
CA THR A 295 0.88 -5.11 -15.85
C THR A 295 1.10 -6.57 -16.21
N ASN A 296 2.36 -6.96 -16.35
CA ASN A 296 2.80 -8.33 -16.44
C ASN A 296 3.62 -8.68 -15.19
N THR A 297 3.34 -9.85 -14.61
CA THR A 297 3.99 -10.30 -13.38
C THR A 297 4.70 -11.63 -13.61
N LEU A 298 5.94 -11.70 -13.17
CA LEU A 298 6.72 -12.93 -13.08
C LEU A 298 6.81 -13.36 -11.62
N ALA A 299 6.33 -14.56 -11.32
CA ALA A 299 6.52 -15.16 -10.01
C ALA A 299 7.99 -15.50 -9.76
N LEU A 300 8.47 -15.20 -8.58
CA LEU A 300 9.83 -15.45 -8.12
C LEU A 300 9.80 -16.35 -6.89
N SER A 301 10.95 -16.90 -6.51
CA SER A 301 11.11 -17.69 -5.29
C SER A 301 12.56 -17.64 -4.82
N GLY A 302 12.79 -18.05 -3.56
CA GLY A 302 14.12 -18.05 -2.95
C GLY A 302 14.60 -16.64 -2.59
N THR A 303 15.82 -16.55 -2.11
CA THR A 303 16.40 -15.29 -1.61
C THR A 303 17.05 -14.44 -2.69
N SER A 304 17.40 -15.03 -3.82
CA SER A 304 18.05 -14.35 -4.94
C SER A 304 17.68 -15.00 -6.27
N GLN A 305 17.56 -14.18 -7.30
CA GLN A 305 17.33 -14.60 -8.68
C GLN A 305 18.21 -13.79 -9.63
N SER A 306 18.71 -14.41 -10.68
CA SER A 306 19.54 -13.75 -11.68
C SER A 306 19.05 -14.02 -13.10
N ASN A 307 19.33 -13.08 -14.00
CA ASN A 307 19.04 -13.18 -15.43
C ASN A 307 17.56 -13.55 -15.72
N LYS A 308 16.62 -13.03 -14.94
CA LYS A 308 15.19 -13.24 -15.18
C LYS A 308 14.70 -12.31 -16.30
N THR A 309 13.73 -12.80 -17.04
CA THR A 309 13.12 -12.05 -18.14
C THR A 309 11.61 -12.08 -18.09
N ILE A 310 11.00 -10.99 -18.55
CA ILE A 310 9.57 -10.92 -18.87
C ILE A 310 9.47 -10.61 -20.36
N THR A 311 8.88 -11.53 -21.12
CA THR A 311 8.50 -11.26 -22.50
C THR A 311 7.19 -10.47 -22.47
N TRP A 312 7.26 -9.22 -22.88
CA TRP A 312 6.10 -8.34 -22.94
C TRP A 312 5.25 -8.59 -24.18
N GLY A 313 5.90 -8.84 -25.30
CA GLY A 313 5.28 -8.91 -26.61
C GLY A 313 5.33 -7.57 -27.35
N THR A 314 4.35 -7.29 -28.17
CA THR A 314 4.28 -6.03 -28.93
C THR A 314 3.83 -4.87 -28.06
N LEU A 315 4.37 -3.68 -28.35
CA LEU A 315 4.05 -2.44 -27.64
C LEU A 315 3.37 -1.46 -28.59
N ASN A 316 2.17 -1.01 -28.22
CA ASN A 316 1.40 -0.03 -28.99
C ASN A 316 1.45 1.35 -28.33
N VAL A 317 2.58 2.02 -28.44
CA VAL A 317 2.78 3.41 -27.99
C VAL A 317 3.46 4.21 -29.09
N ILE A 318 3.19 5.51 -29.13
CA ILE A 318 3.64 6.40 -30.23
C ILE A 318 4.93 7.16 -29.93
N SER A 319 5.45 7.05 -28.71
CA SER A 319 6.66 7.72 -28.26
C SER A 319 7.32 6.90 -27.17
N ASP A 320 8.51 7.30 -26.75
CA ASP A 320 9.20 6.73 -25.60
C ASP A 320 8.24 6.66 -24.41
N THR A 321 8.29 5.53 -23.72
CA THR A 321 7.38 5.24 -22.60
C THR A 321 8.15 4.73 -21.40
N MET A 322 7.53 4.84 -20.22
CA MET A 322 8.15 4.40 -18.98
C MET A 322 7.59 3.04 -18.54
N ALA A 323 8.49 2.13 -18.23
CA ALA A 323 8.19 0.91 -17.52
C ALA A 323 8.38 1.13 -16.02
N SER A 324 7.35 0.92 -15.22
CA SER A 324 7.44 0.83 -13.75
C SER A 324 7.69 -0.63 -13.37
N ILE A 325 8.71 -0.88 -12.58
CA ILE A 325 9.14 -2.22 -12.17
C ILE A 325 9.00 -2.28 -10.66
N VAL A 326 8.19 -3.21 -10.16
CA VAL A 326 7.98 -3.43 -8.72
C VAL A 326 8.40 -4.84 -8.36
N VAL A 327 9.39 -4.96 -7.51
CA VAL A 327 9.80 -6.23 -6.90
C VAL A 327 9.15 -6.36 -5.55
N THR A 328 8.59 -7.52 -5.24
CA THR A 328 7.93 -7.81 -3.95
C THR A 328 8.58 -9.02 -3.29
N ASP A 329 8.78 -8.95 -1.98
CA ASP A 329 9.25 -10.04 -1.15
C ASP A 329 8.11 -10.74 -0.37
N SER A 330 8.45 -11.79 0.35
CA SER A 330 7.51 -12.60 1.15
C SER A 330 6.91 -11.87 2.35
N ARG A 331 7.48 -10.75 2.77
CA ARG A 331 6.96 -9.86 3.81
C ARG A 331 6.02 -8.79 3.26
N GLY A 332 5.89 -8.69 1.93
CA GLY A 332 5.15 -7.63 1.26
C GLY A 332 5.95 -6.33 1.07
N ASN A 333 7.24 -6.30 1.41
CA ASN A 333 8.07 -5.14 1.11
C ASN A 333 8.30 -5.04 -0.39
N THR A 334 8.36 -3.82 -0.89
CA THR A 334 8.50 -3.56 -2.32
C THR A 334 9.69 -2.66 -2.61
N GLN A 335 10.30 -2.88 -3.76
CA GLN A 335 11.24 -1.95 -4.39
C GLN A 335 10.69 -1.54 -5.74
N MET A 336 10.53 -0.26 -5.94
CA MET A 336 10.09 0.30 -7.22
C MET A 336 11.27 0.90 -7.97
N SER A 337 11.30 0.68 -9.28
CA SER A 337 12.28 1.24 -10.21
C SER A 337 11.58 1.63 -11.51
N PHE A 338 12.18 2.52 -12.27
CA PHE A 338 11.66 2.99 -13.54
C PHE A 338 12.71 2.82 -14.64
N MET A 339 12.23 2.54 -15.84
CA MET A 339 13.08 2.41 -17.02
C MET A 339 12.37 3.00 -18.23
N THR A 340 13.03 3.88 -18.96
CA THR A 340 12.51 4.41 -20.20
C THR A 340 12.76 3.43 -21.35
N ILE A 341 11.71 3.10 -22.09
CA ILE A 341 11.75 2.28 -23.29
C ILE A 341 11.69 3.21 -24.49
N SER A 342 12.72 3.15 -25.33
CA SER A 342 12.79 3.96 -26.53
C SER A 342 12.00 3.33 -27.67
N VAL A 343 11.13 4.13 -28.30
CA VAL A 343 10.16 3.63 -29.27
C VAL A 343 10.23 4.38 -30.58
N TYR A 344 10.35 3.64 -31.66
CA TYR A 344 10.05 4.14 -33.00
C TYR A 344 8.56 4.02 -33.29
N ASN A 345 7.92 5.16 -33.53
CA ASN A 345 6.49 5.19 -33.87
C ASN A 345 6.26 4.69 -35.30
N TYR A 346 6.13 3.38 -35.44
CA TYR A 346 5.79 2.79 -36.74
C TYR A 346 4.30 2.91 -37.05
N PHE A 347 4.01 3.22 -38.30
CA PHE A 347 2.72 3.12 -38.95
C PHE A 347 2.91 2.69 -40.41
N ALA A 348 2.00 1.90 -40.92
CA ALA A 348 2.01 1.46 -42.32
C ALA A 348 2.02 2.63 -43.28
N PRO A 349 2.61 2.53 -44.46
CA PRO A 349 2.59 3.60 -45.47
C PRO A 349 1.20 4.12 -45.72
N SER A 350 0.98 5.40 -45.49
CA SER A 350 -0.28 6.08 -45.75
C SER A 350 -0.25 6.71 -47.13
N ASN A 351 -0.97 6.11 -48.06
CA ASN A 351 -0.89 6.42 -49.48
C ASN A 351 -1.93 7.47 -49.88
N PHE A 352 -1.50 8.70 -50.12
CA PHE A 352 -2.34 9.85 -50.57
C PHE A 352 -2.08 10.21 -52.03
N CYS A 353 -1.53 9.30 -52.80
CA CYS A 353 -1.25 9.55 -54.22
C CYS A 353 -2.53 9.89 -54.99
N LEU A 354 -2.38 10.73 -55.96
CA LEU A 354 -3.46 11.24 -56.79
C LEU A 354 -3.16 11.00 -58.27
N ALA A 355 -4.23 10.77 -59.02
CA ALA A 355 -4.20 10.77 -60.48
C ALA A 355 -5.41 11.55 -60.98
N LYS A 356 -5.20 12.57 -61.76
CA LYS A 356 -6.27 13.40 -62.29
C LYS A 356 -5.88 13.96 -63.64
N ARG A 357 -6.85 14.16 -64.56
CA ARG A 357 -6.63 14.90 -65.79
C ARG A 357 -6.22 16.35 -65.49
N VAL A 358 -5.31 16.92 -66.30
CA VAL A 358 -4.89 18.32 -66.15
C VAL A 358 -6.08 19.27 -66.28
N SER A 359 -6.96 18.98 -67.22
CA SER A 359 -8.32 19.54 -67.28
C SER A 359 -9.29 18.42 -67.66
N ASN A 360 -10.59 18.68 -67.52
CA ASN A 360 -11.61 17.66 -67.80
C ASN A 360 -11.59 17.09 -69.23
N PHE A 361 -11.00 17.79 -70.18
CA PHE A 361 -10.94 17.39 -71.60
C PHE A 361 -9.56 16.98 -72.12
N TYR A 362 -8.51 17.14 -71.37
CA TYR A 362 -7.19 16.81 -71.83
C TYR A 362 -6.87 15.32 -71.66
N ASP A 363 -6.14 14.75 -72.63
CA ASP A 363 -5.55 13.43 -72.53
C ASP A 363 -4.46 13.37 -71.43
N THR A 364 -3.83 14.50 -71.16
CA THR A 364 -2.79 14.60 -70.14
C THR A 364 -3.36 14.39 -68.76
N THR A 365 -2.89 13.37 -68.09
CA THR A 365 -3.25 13.03 -66.71
C THR A 365 -2.04 13.25 -65.80
N THR A 366 -2.20 14.04 -64.75
CA THR A 366 -1.18 14.27 -63.72
C THR A 366 -1.22 13.15 -62.71
N ILE A 367 -0.08 12.61 -62.42
CA ILE A 367 0.21 11.57 -61.41
C ILE A 367 1.01 12.26 -60.30
N THR A 368 0.47 12.36 -59.13
CA THR A 368 1.14 12.98 -57.98
C THR A 368 1.27 11.97 -56.86
N THR A 369 2.48 11.76 -56.41
CA THR A 369 2.78 10.88 -55.26
C THR A 369 2.86 11.67 -53.98
N ASN A 370 2.22 11.16 -52.98
CA ASN A 370 2.32 11.67 -51.58
C ASN A 370 2.07 10.48 -50.65
N VAL A 371 3.13 10.00 -50.06
CA VAL A 371 3.07 8.89 -49.12
C VAL A 371 3.76 9.29 -47.83
N LYS A 372 3.05 9.14 -46.73
CA LYS A 372 3.65 9.23 -45.40
C LYS A 372 4.05 7.84 -44.95
N TYR A 373 5.23 7.66 -44.44
CA TYR A 373 5.72 6.41 -43.87
C TYR A 373 6.58 6.68 -42.64
N ALA A 374 6.79 5.66 -41.83
CA ALA A 374 7.62 5.74 -40.65
C ALA A 374 9.09 5.47 -41.03
N ASP A 375 9.92 6.48 -40.97
CA ASP A 375 11.33 6.44 -41.36
C ASP A 375 12.22 5.59 -40.43
N LEU A 376 11.79 5.38 -39.19
CA LEU A 376 12.52 4.65 -38.14
C LEU A 376 13.97 5.16 -37.94
N GLY A 377 14.16 6.47 -37.99
CA GLY A 377 15.48 7.09 -37.83
C GLY A 377 16.43 6.81 -39.00
N GLY A 378 15.91 6.70 -40.20
CA GLY A 378 16.69 6.41 -41.43
C GLY A 378 16.88 4.91 -41.72
N HIS A 379 16.29 4.04 -40.90
CA HIS A 379 16.41 2.58 -41.07
C HIS A 379 15.31 1.95 -41.93
N ASN A 380 14.27 2.70 -42.28
CA ASN A 380 13.17 2.23 -43.13
C ASN A 380 13.23 2.95 -44.50
N SER A 381 12.95 2.24 -45.55
CA SER A 381 12.94 2.78 -46.92
C SER A 381 11.57 2.59 -47.56
N LEU A 382 11.17 3.57 -48.38
CA LEU A 382 9.91 3.56 -49.09
C LEU A 382 10.14 3.34 -50.58
N THR A 383 9.40 2.40 -51.14
CA THR A 383 9.29 2.19 -52.59
C THR A 383 7.87 2.41 -53.00
N ILE A 384 7.64 3.23 -54.03
CA ILE A 384 6.32 3.46 -54.63
C ILE A 384 6.31 2.94 -56.05
N THR A 385 5.43 2.00 -56.34
CA THR A 385 5.16 1.53 -57.69
C THR A 385 3.76 1.98 -58.12
N TRP A 386 3.58 2.16 -59.41
CA TRP A 386 2.30 2.52 -59.97
C TRP A 386 2.00 1.84 -61.30
N ALA A 387 0.73 1.62 -61.53
CA ALA A 387 0.23 1.01 -62.78
C ALA A 387 -1.12 1.62 -63.14
N TYR A 388 -1.47 1.54 -64.41
CA TYR A 388 -2.82 1.94 -64.86
C TYR A 388 -3.45 0.85 -65.73
N LYS A 389 -4.78 0.93 -65.88
CA LYS A 389 -5.54 0.12 -66.83
C LYS A 389 -6.78 0.87 -67.30
N LEU A 390 -7.34 0.46 -68.43
CA LEU A 390 -8.72 0.82 -68.75
C LEU A 390 -9.63 0.29 -67.66
N LYS A 391 -10.62 1.04 -67.26
CA LYS A 391 -11.58 0.63 -66.24
C LYS A 391 -12.32 -0.67 -66.64
N SER A 392 -12.52 -0.90 -67.92
CA SER A 392 -13.13 -2.12 -68.46
C SER A 392 -12.13 -3.30 -68.62
N ALA A 393 -10.83 -3.09 -68.45
CA ALA A 393 -9.82 -4.10 -68.62
C ALA A 393 -9.51 -4.80 -67.28
N SER A 394 -9.06 -6.08 -67.37
CA SER A 394 -8.62 -6.85 -66.20
C SER A 394 -7.12 -6.69 -65.94
N THR A 395 -6.31 -6.39 -66.97
CA THR A 395 -4.84 -6.32 -66.90
C THR A 395 -4.34 -4.93 -66.60
N TRP A 396 -3.32 -4.83 -65.77
CA TRP A 396 -2.62 -3.59 -65.44
C TRP A 396 -1.40 -3.39 -66.30
N THR A 397 -1.15 -2.18 -66.73
CA THR A 397 0.10 -1.75 -67.37
C THR A 397 1.00 -1.14 -66.30
N ASP A 398 2.07 -1.83 -65.94
CA ASP A 398 3.04 -1.38 -64.92
C ASP A 398 3.88 -0.23 -65.47
N GLN A 399 4.12 0.78 -64.66
CA GLN A 399 4.93 1.95 -64.96
C GLN A 399 6.20 2.03 -64.11
N GLY A 400 6.48 0.97 -63.30
CA GLY A 400 7.65 0.88 -62.44
C GLY A 400 7.60 1.78 -61.22
N THR A 401 8.77 2.19 -60.76
CA THR A 401 8.91 2.99 -59.55
C THR A 401 8.80 4.49 -59.83
N ILE A 402 8.27 5.21 -58.82
CA ILE A 402 8.19 6.66 -58.83
C ILE A 402 8.62 7.23 -57.48
N ALA A 403 9.36 8.32 -57.48
CA ALA A 403 9.81 8.96 -56.26
C ALA A 403 8.65 9.54 -55.48
N ASN A 404 8.76 9.59 -54.16
CA ASN A 404 7.76 10.23 -53.27
C ASN A 404 7.77 11.77 -53.46
N ASN A 405 6.63 12.40 -53.23
CA ASN A 405 6.44 13.85 -53.37
C ASN A 405 6.80 14.41 -54.75
N THR A 406 6.55 13.63 -55.79
CA THR A 406 6.81 14.02 -57.17
C THR A 406 5.51 14.09 -57.97
N THR A 407 5.56 14.86 -59.02
CA THR A 407 4.46 14.98 -60.00
C THR A 407 5.02 14.66 -61.40
N THR A 408 4.36 13.75 -62.10
CA THR A 408 4.63 13.43 -63.49
C THR A 408 3.33 13.42 -64.29
N THR A 409 3.41 13.26 -65.59
CA THR A 409 2.23 13.19 -66.46
C THR A 409 2.29 11.92 -67.32
N ILE A 410 1.09 11.44 -67.64
CA ILE A 410 0.88 10.37 -68.63
C ILE A 410 -0.27 10.78 -69.57
N THR A 411 -0.17 10.37 -70.82
CA THR A 411 -1.23 10.58 -71.80
C THR A 411 -2.22 9.41 -71.75
N LEU A 412 -3.47 9.68 -71.43
CA LEU A 412 -4.57 8.70 -71.36
C LEU A 412 -5.75 9.23 -72.17
N ASP A 413 -6.21 8.46 -73.15
CA ASP A 413 -7.36 8.81 -74.05
C ASP A 413 -8.53 9.37 -73.22
N ASN A 414 -8.92 10.61 -73.49
CA ASN A 414 -9.93 11.31 -72.69
C ASN A 414 -11.37 10.77 -72.92
N THR A 415 -11.55 9.95 -73.95
CA THR A 415 -12.88 9.32 -74.25
C THR A 415 -13.06 8.02 -73.41
N LYS A 416 -12.05 7.59 -72.64
CA LYS A 416 -12.07 6.35 -71.89
C LYS A 416 -11.85 6.62 -70.41
N ALA A 417 -12.46 5.78 -69.58
CA ALA A 417 -12.18 5.78 -68.15
C ALA A 417 -11.02 4.84 -67.82
N TYR A 418 -10.20 5.26 -66.85
CA TYR A 418 -9.03 4.48 -66.40
C TYR A 418 -9.04 4.32 -64.88
N GLU A 419 -8.33 3.34 -64.41
CA GLU A 419 -7.93 3.18 -63.02
C GLU A 419 -6.40 3.29 -62.93
N VAL A 420 -5.91 4.02 -61.95
CA VAL A 420 -4.49 4.15 -61.60
C VAL A 420 -4.27 3.59 -60.20
N ARG A 421 -3.45 2.59 -60.08
CA ARG A 421 -3.09 1.96 -58.83
C ARG A 421 -1.72 2.41 -58.39
N PHE A 422 -1.62 2.80 -57.10
CA PHE A 422 -0.34 3.10 -56.46
C PHE A 422 -0.15 2.09 -55.31
N THR A 423 1.00 1.48 -55.29
CA THR A 423 1.44 0.59 -54.18
C THR A 423 2.65 1.21 -53.51
N ALA A 424 2.49 1.59 -52.27
CA ALA A 424 3.55 2.09 -51.40
C ALA A 424 4.00 0.97 -50.48
N THR A 425 5.25 0.60 -50.55
CA THR A 425 5.84 -0.51 -49.75
C THR A 425 7.04 0.01 -49.00
N ASP A 426 7.04 -0.21 -47.69
CA ASP A 426 8.24 -0.04 -46.87
C ASP A 426 8.83 -1.42 -46.49
N LEU A 427 9.84 -1.47 -45.65
CA LEU A 427 10.50 -2.74 -45.27
C LEU A 427 9.59 -3.63 -44.41
N LEU A 428 8.46 -3.14 -43.94
CA LEU A 428 7.58 -3.81 -42.96
C LEU A 428 6.19 -4.11 -43.52
N GLU A 429 5.62 -3.19 -44.32
CA GLU A 429 4.26 -3.32 -44.84
C GLU A 429 4.08 -2.60 -46.18
N SER A 430 2.97 -2.88 -46.80
CA SER A 430 2.56 -2.19 -48.03
C SER A 430 1.11 -1.69 -47.95
N SER A 431 0.86 -0.62 -48.64
CA SER A 431 -0.50 -0.09 -48.83
C SER A 431 -0.77 0.21 -50.31
N THR A 432 -1.94 -0.12 -50.76
CA THR A 432 -2.33 0.08 -52.16
C THR A 432 -3.59 0.95 -52.23
N ILE A 433 -3.60 1.91 -53.14
CA ILE A 433 -4.75 2.74 -53.41
C ILE A 433 -5.00 2.78 -54.91
N THR A 434 -6.26 2.78 -55.33
CA THR A 434 -6.66 2.92 -56.72
C THR A 434 -7.42 4.26 -56.91
N ARG A 435 -7.07 4.99 -57.92
CA ARG A 435 -7.73 6.25 -58.34
C ARG A 435 -8.42 6.06 -59.66
N ASN A 436 -9.67 6.49 -59.73
CA ASN A 436 -10.43 6.48 -60.96
C ASN A 436 -10.18 7.77 -61.76
N ILE A 437 -9.87 7.61 -63.04
CA ILE A 437 -9.80 8.70 -64.01
C ILE A 437 -11.07 8.58 -64.88
N PRO A 438 -12.02 9.47 -64.71
CA PRO A 438 -13.24 9.42 -65.50
C PRO A 438 -12.99 9.79 -66.96
N VAL A 439 -13.95 9.53 -67.80
CA VAL A 439 -14.01 10.15 -69.17
C VAL A 439 -14.01 11.65 -69.02
N GLY A 440 -13.51 12.37 -69.98
CA GLY A 440 -13.51 13.83 -70.03
C GLY A 440 -14.94 14.37 -69.88
N ILE A 441 -15.10 15.33 -68.97
CA ILE A 441 -16.40 15.90 -68.64
C ILE A 441 -16.40 17.39 -69.01
N PRO A 442 -17.37 17.90 -69.83
CA PRO A 442 -17.48 19.32 -70.17
C PRO A 442 -17.74 20.18 -68.91
N LEU A 443 -17.28 21.44 -68.96
CA LEU A 443 -17.56 22.40 -67.87
C LEU A 443 -19.09 22.63 -67.79
N MET A 444 -19.78 22.55 -68.87
CA MET A 444 -21.24 22.62 -68.99
C MET A 444 -21.70 21.74 -70.13
N PHE A 445 -22.70 20.93 -69.90
CA PHE A 445 -23.32 20.08 -70.91
C PHE A 445 -24.82 20.37 -70.96
N PHE A 446 -25.33 20.62 -72.14
CA PHE A 446 -26.78 20.82 -72.44
C PHE A 446 -27.24 19.58 -73.21
N ASP A 447 -28.11 18.77 -72.64
CA ASP A 447 -28.80 17.71 -73.34
C ASP A 447 -30.10 18.27 -73.84
N THR A 448 -30.10 18.70 -75.08
CA THR A 448 -31.25 19.36 -75.70
C THR A 448 -32.40 18.41 -76.02
N GLU A 449 -32.12 17.09 -76.08
CA GLU A 449 -33.15 16.06 -76.28
C GLU A 449 -33.90 15.76 -75.00
N LYS A 450 -33.19 15.74 -73.89
CA LYS A 450 -33.77 15.42 -72.57
C LYS A 450 -34.05 16.67 -71.73
N GLY A 451 -33.65 17.85 -72.19
CA GLY A 451 -33.78 19.07 -71.39
C GLY A 451 -32.93 19.14 -70.16
N PHE A 452 -31.76 18.44 -70.14
CA PHE A 452 -30.90 18.39 -68.98
C PHE A 452 -29.73 19.35 -69.14
N VAL A 453 -29.34 19.96 -68.04
CA VAL A 453 -28.11 20.75 -67.94
C VAL A 453 -27.16 20.07 -66.96
N GLY A 454 -25.99 19.73 -67.46
CA GLY A 454 -24.90 19.22 -66.65
C GLY A 454 -23.81 20.27 -66.46
N ILE A 455 -23.47 20.61 -65.23
CA ILE A 455 -22.34 21.47 -64.94
C ILE A 455 -21.23 20.57 -64.36
N GLN A 456 -20.17 20.41 -65.12
CA GLN A 456 -19.03 19.53 -64.78
C GLN A 456 -19.43 18.04 -64.66
N CYS A 457 -20.53 17.60 -65.23
CA CYS A 457 -21.01 16.24 -65.31
C CYS A 457 -21.88 16.00 -66.56
N MET A 458 -22.00 14.71 -66.99
CA MET A 458 -23.04 14.29 -67.91
C MET A 458 -24.36 14.18 -67.14
N PRO A 459 -25.38 14.94 -67.47
CA PRO A 459 -26.61 14.98 -66.68
C PRO A 459 -27.38 13.66 -66.80
N LYS A 460 -27.75 13.10 -65.66
CA LYS A 460 -28.61 11.90 -65.59
C LYS A 460 -30.04 12.25 -65.15
N ARG A 461 -30.27 13.48 -64.69
CA ARG A 461 -31.54 14.04 -64.22
C ARG A 461 -31.60 15.53 -64.54
N TYR A 462 -32.68 16.22 -64.20
CA TYR A 462 -33.02 17.60 -64.58
C TYR A 462 -31.89 18.62 -64.35
N VAL A 463 -31.16 18.58 -63.27
CA VAL A 463 -29.94 19.40 -63.05
C VAL A 463 -28.92 18.56 -62.29
N GLY A 464 -27.71 18.41 -62.80
CA GLY A 464 -26.62 17.72 -62.16
C GLY A 464 -25.38 18.60 -62.01
N PHE A 465 -24.85 18.70 -60.79
CA PHE A 465 -23.58 19.38 -60.53
C PHE A 465 -22.55 18.34 -60.24
N GLY A 466 -21.48 18.26 -61.03
CA GLY A 466 -20.37 17.31 -60.79
C GLY A 466 -19.39 17.75 -59.67
N LYS A 467 -19.65 18.90 -59.03
CA LYS A 467 -18.89 19.45 -57.91
C LYS A 467 -19.80 20.22 -56.97
N PRO A 468 -19.36 20.47 -55.74
CA PRO A 468 -20.09 21.29 -54.76
C PRO A 468 -20.46 22.63 -55.33
N ILE A 469 -21.70 23.07 -55.09
CA ILE A 469 -22.16 24.40 -55.42
C ILE A 469 -21.53 25.37 -54.41
N ASN A 470 -20.71 26.30 -54.95
CA ASN A 470 -20.21 27.42 -54.16
C ASN A 470 -21.03 28.65 -54.53
N VAL A 471 -21.88 29.12 -53.63
CA VAL A 471 -22.68 30.33 -53.82
C VAL A 471 -21.93 31.50 -53.18
N GLN A 472 -21.33 32.37 -53.96
CA GLN A 472 -20.73 33.62 -53.51
C GLN A 472 -21.62 34.79 -53.84
N SER A 473 -21.79 35.72 -52.93
CA SER A 473 -22.45 36.99 -53.08
C SER A 473 -21.43 38.14 -53.05
N GLU A 474 -21.60 39.16 -53.83
CA GLU A 474 -20.72 40.34 -53.84
C GLU A 474 -20.82 41.18 -52.54
N ASN A 475 -21.77 40.87 -51.63
CA ASN A 475 -22.10 41.68 -50.46
C ASN A 475 -22.05 40.87 -49.14
N ASP A 476 -21.15 39.91 -48.96
CA ASP A 476 -20.88 39.16 -47.76
C ASP A 476 -22.06 38.44 -47.03
N ASN A 477 -23.29 38.58 -47.49
CA ASN A 477 -24.48 37.91 -46.98
C ASN A 477 -24.99 36.84 -47.96
N VAL A 478 -24.53 35.62 -47.80
CA VAL A 478 -25.03 34.44 -48.52
C VAL A 478 -26.17 33.82 -47.75
N THR A 479 -27.40 33.97 -48.21
CA THR A 479 -28.55 33.24 -47.69
C THR A 479 -28.93 32.14 -48.67
N MET A 480 -28.73 30.90 -48.30
CA MET A 480 -29.27 29.75 -49.04
C MET A 480 -30.62 29.38 -48.42
N THR A 481 -31.73 29.69 -49.11
CA THR A 481 -33.06 29.28 -48.68
C THR A 481 -33.40 27.91 -49.27
N ILE A 482 -33.52 26.89 -48.40
CA ILE A 482 -34.02 25.57 -48.79
C ILE A 482 -35.44 25.47 -48.27
N GLY A 483 -36.41 25.44 -49.17
CA GLY A 483 -37.85 25.38 -48.88
C GLY A 483 -38.26 23.95 -48.40
N SER A 484 -37.58 23.38 -47.51
CA SER A 484 -37.86 22.05 -46.96
C SER A 484 -37.70 22.03 -45.42
N TYR A 485 -38.42 21.14 -44.76
CA TYR A 485 -38.38 21.00 -43.30
C TYR A 485 -37.02 20.53 -42.75
N PHE A 486 -36.09 20.06 -43.60
CA PHE A 486 -34.76 19.64 -43.15
C PHE A 486 -33.72 19.75 -44.28
N ILE A 487 -32.47 19.95 -43.87
CA ILE A 487 -31.26 19.81 -44.68
C ILE A 487 -30.60 18.50 -44.26
N GLN A 488 -30.38 17.60 -45.21
CA GLN A 488 -29.77 16.29 -44.95
C GLN A 488 -28.47 16.15 -45.73
N ILE A 489 -27.44 15.59 -45.06
CA ILE A 489 -26.15 15.29 -45.64
C ILE A 489 -25.97 13.77 -45.65
N PHE A 490 -25.73 13.20 -46.80
CA PHE A 490 -25.53 11.77 -47.02
C PHE A 490 -24.08 11.46 -47.41
N GLU A 491 -23.61 10.26 -47.05
CA GLU A 491 -22.26 9.82 -47.38
C GLU A 491 -22.06 9.53 -48.87
N ASP A 492 -23.09 9.03 -49.55
CA ASP A 492 -23.04 8.60 -50.95
C ASP A 492 -24.36 8.87 -51.65
N ALA A 493 -24.28 9.08 -52.93
CA ALA A 493 -25.45 9.26 -53.83
C ALA A 493 -26.02 7.93 -54.34
N SER A 494 -25.60 6.77 -53.80
CA SER A 494 -26.10 5.46 -54.18
C SER A 494 -27.50 5.15 -53.61
N THR A 495 -28.12 4.09 -54.05
CA THR A 495 -29.45 3.63 -53.58
C THR A 495 -29.50 3.28 -52.10
N SER A 496 -28.35 3.16 -51.45
CA SER A 496 -28.19 2.85 -50.01
C SER A 496 -27.62 4.07 -49.26
N GLN A 497 -28.19 5.25 -49.49
CA GLN A 497 -27.74 6.50 -48.87
C GLN A 497 -27.70 6.40 -47.35
N LYS A 498 -26.53 6.61 -46.76
CA LYS A 498 -26.36 6.72 -45.32
C LYS A 498 -26.34 8.17 -44.89
N MET A 499 -27.28 8.57 -44.06
CA MET A 499 -27.35 9.91 -43.51
C MET A 499 -26.20 10.17 -42.56
N ARG A 500 -25.54 11.33 -42.66
CA ARG A 500 -24.45 11.74 -41.78
C ARG A 500 -24.84 12.91 -40.90
N ALA A 501 -25.63 13.82 -41.38
CA ALA A 501 -26.13 14.93 -40.59
C ALA A 501 -27.49 15.38 -41.08
N GLN A 502 -28.31 15.87 -40.18
CA GLN A 502 -29.59 16.47 -40.48
C GLN A 502 -29.82 17.70 -39.61
N LEU A 503 -30.15 18.82 -40.22
CA LEU A 503 -30.78 19.95 -39.57
C LEU A 503 -32.28 19.81 -39.74
N ASN A 504 -33.01 19.71 -38.64
CA ASN A 504 -34.46 19.53 -38.63
C ASN A 504 -35.13 20.84 -38.22
N GLY A 505 -35.95 21.36 -39.08
CA GLY A 505 -36.70 22.62 -38.90
C GLY A 505 -38.13 22.42 -38.41
N TYR A 506 -38.54 21.23 -37.96
CA TYR A 506 -39.84 21.03 -37.31
C TYR A 506 -39.93 21.83 -35.99
N SER A 507 -41.07 21.78 -35.34
CA SER A 507 -41.47 22.63 -34.22
C SER A 507 -40.46 22.68 -33.05
N TYR A 508 -39.50 21.75 -32.97
CA TYR A 508 -38.51 21.72 -31.91
C TYR A 508 -37.05 21.99 -32.38
N GLY A 509 -36.80 22.09 -33.67
CA GLY A 509 -35.43 22.30 -34.20
C GLY A 509 -34.38 21.35 -33.61
N SER A 510 -33.66 20.64 -34.43
CA SER A 510 -32.56 19.80 -33.93
C SER A 510 -31.41 19.67 -34.93
N LEU A 511 -30.21 19.51 -34.42
CA LEU A 511 -29.04 19.05 -35.17
C LEU A 511 -28.75 17.62 -34.80
N MET A 512 -28.80 16.71 -35.75
CA MET A 512 -28.55 15.29 -35.60
C MET A 512 -27.30 14.88 -36.37
N LEU A 513 -26.38 14.13 -35.74
CA LEU A 513 -25.21 13.54 -36.38
C LEU A 513 -25.32 12.01 -36.30
N PHE A 514 -25.13 11.34 -37.43
CA PHE A 514 -25.28 9.89 -37.57
C PHE A 514 -23.93 9.20 -37.80
N ASP A 515 -23.74 8.04 -37.20
CA ASP A 515 -22.58 7.18 -37.44
C ASP A 515 -22.73 6.34 -38.74
N GLY A 516 -21.71 5.50 -39.02
CA GLY A 516 -21.71 4.62 -40.20
C GLY A 516 -22.82 3.57 -40.24
N ASN A 517 -23.48 3.30 -39.12
CA ASN A 517 -24.54 2.30 -38.96
C ASN A 517 -25.94 2.92 -38.88
N GLN A 518 -26.07 4.22 -39.19
CA GLN A 518 -27.31 5.00 -39.05
C GLN A 518 -27.83 5.13 -37.62
N SER A 519 -26.96 4.93 -36.60
CA SER A 519 -27.26 5.27 -35.22
C SER A 519 -27.11 6.77 -35.01
N LEU A 520 -27.83 7.34 -34.05
CA LEU A 520 -27.81 8.75 -33.69
C LEU A 520 -26.96 8.97 -32.44
N PRO A 521 -25.63 9.07 -32.56
CA PRO A 521 -24.76 9.23 -31.40
C PRO A 521 -24.74 10.65 -30.82
N VAL A 522 -25.14 11.66 -31.59
CA VAL A 522 -25.23 13.05 -31.13
C VAL A 522 -26.50 13.70 -31.63
N GLU A 523 -27.26 14.28 -30.70
CA GLU A 523 -28.44 15.08 -30.96
C GLU A 523 -28.43 16.33 -30.07
N LEU A 524 -28.66 17.50 -30.68
CA LEU A 524 -28.93 18.77 -30.01
C LEU A 524 -30.38 19.13 -30.25
N ARG A 525 -31.21 19.21 -29.24
CA ARG A 525 -32.63 19.51 -29.31
C ARG A 525 -32.95 20.93 -28.86
N GLY A 526 -33.59 21.71 -29.73
CA GLY A 526 -33.93 23.10 -29.43
C GLY A 526 -35.14 23.26 -28.50
N ASP A 527 -36.09 22.31 -28.51
CA ASP A 527 -37.31 22.36 -27.67
C ASP A 527 -37.05 22.07 -26.19
N THR A 528 -36.19 21.11 -25.89
CA THR A 528 -35.87 20.69 -24.53
C THR A 528 -34.54 21.23 -24.02
N GLY A 529 -33.69 21.76 -24.90
CA GLY A 529 -32.30 22.14 -24.59
C GLY A 529 -31.37 20.95 -24.31
N ASN A 530 -31.84 19.72 -24.58
CA ASN A 530 -31.06 18.52 -24.29
C ASN A 530 -29.94 18.30 -25.29
N VAL A 531 -28.76 17.94 -24.79
CA VAL A 531 -27.65 17.39 -25.56
C VAL A 531 -27.54 15.90 -25.27
N ARG A 532 -27.78 15.07 -26.27
CA ARG A 532 -27.63 13.63 -26.20
C ARG A 532 -26.37 13.21 -26.94
N CYS A 533 -25.44 12.56 -26.25
CA CYS A 533 -24.22 12.00 -26.85
C CYS A 533 -23.79 10.72 -26.10
N VAL A 534 -23.01 9.89 -26.76
CA VAL A 534 -22.49 8.64 -26.17
C VAL A 534 -21.48 8.93 -25.06
N SER A 535 -20.64 9.95 -25.23
CA SER A 535 -19.68 10.39 -24.22
C SER A 535 -19.35 11.86 -24.41
N LEU A 536 -19.10 12.56 -23.30
CA LEU A 536 -18.65 13.96 -23.29
C LEU A 536 -17.24 14.04 -22.73
N THR A 537 -16.28 14.47 -23.52
CA THR A 537 -14.89 14.69 -23.09
C THR A 537 -14.63 16.19 -22.97
N GLN A 538 -14.28 16.63 -21.77
CA GLN A 538 -13.95 18.03 -21.52
C GLN A 538 -12.44 18.25 -21.53
N THR A 539 -11.97 19.30 -22.19
CA THR A 539 -10.55 19.69 -22.20
C THR A 539 -10.14 20.18 -20.83
N SER A 540 -9.12 19.53 -20.25
CA SER A 540 -8.58 19.88 -18.91
C SER A 540 -7.05 19.95 -18.88
N SER A 541 -6.42 20.23 -20.02
CA SER A 541 -4.97 20.30 -20.15
C SER A 541 -4.40 21.52 -19.43
N ARG A 542 -3.24 21.36 -18.79
CA ARG A 542 -2.46 22.47 -18.22
C ARG A 542 -2.11 23.55 -19.26
N LYS A 543 -2.07 23.19 -20.57
CA LYS A 543 -1.76 24.13 -21.67
C LYS A 543 -2.83 25.19 -21.90
N VAL A 544 -4.04 24.95 -21.42
CA VAL A 544 -5.19 25.85 -21.59
C VAL A 544 -5.69 26.43 -20.27
N LYS A 545 -4.94 26.21 -19.18
CA LYS A 545 -5.26 26.69 -17.85
C LYS A 545 -4.10 27.51 -17.30
N GLU A 546 -4.41 28.57 -16.61
CA GLU A 546 -3.44 29.42 -15.91
C GLU A 546 -3.86 29.62 -14.45
N ASN A 547 -3.02 30.21 -13.64
CA ASN A 547 -3.28 30.49 -12.21
C ASN A 547 -3.67 29.26 -11.39
N ILE A 548 -3.12 28.08 -11.75
CA ILE A 548 -3.46 26.80 -11.14
C ILE A 548 -2.98 26.78 -9.67
N LYS A 549 -3.93 26.67 -8.74
CA LYS A 549 -3.70 26.57 -7.30
C LYS A 549 -4.42 25.34 -6.76
N ALA A 550 -3.91 24.80 -5.67
CA ALA A 550 -4.63 23.75 -4.95
C ALA A 550 -5.88 24.33 -4.29
N LEU A 551 -6.99 23.60 -4.40
CA LEU A 551 -8.22 23.94 -3.70
C LEU A 551 -8.02 23.74 -2.19
N SER A 552 -8.21 24.82 -1.42
CA SER A 552 -8.06 24.74 0.04
C SER A 552 -9.20 23.92 0.67
N LEU A 553 -8.93 23.32 1.82
CA LEU A 553 -9.96 22.55 2.55
C LEU A 553 -11.12 23.45 2.97
N LEU A 554 -10.83 24.66 3.44
CA LEU A 554 -11.84 25.62 3.87
C LEU A 554 -12.81 26.00 2.74
N GLU A 555 -12.27 26.17 1.52
CA GLU A 555 -13.11 26.41 0.34
C GLU A 555 -13.90 25.16 -0.02
N ALA A 556 -13.26 24.00 0.01
CA ALA A 556 -13.92 22.74 -0.36
C ALA A 556 -15.06 22.37 0.58
N GLN A 557 -14.93 22.65 1.89
CA GLN A 557 -15.96 22.34 2.88
C GLN A 557 -17.30 23.04 2.66
N LYS A 558 -17.31 24.14 1.93
CA LYS A 558 -18.56 24.81 1.52
C LYS A 558 -19.53 23.88 0.78
N VAL A 559 -19.02 22.85 0.07
CA VAL A 559 -19.86 21.87 -0.61
C VAL A 559 -20.79 21.09 0.33
N LEU A 560 -20.43 21.00 1.62
CA LEU A 560 -21.25 20.34 2.65
C LEU A 560 -22.44 21.19 3.10
N GLU A 561 -22.46 22.48 2.75
CA GLU A 561 -23.56 23.41 3.04
C GLU A 561 -24.60 23.44 1.91
N LEU A 562 -24.29 22.79 0.78
CA LEU A 562 -25.22 22.67 -0.33
C LEU A 562 -26.34 21.69 -0.01
N GLU A 563 -27.57 22.09 -0.26
CA GLU A 563 -28.76 21.25 -0.02
C GLU A 563 -29.20 20.58 -1.33
N PRO A 564 -29.05 19.25 -1.44
CA PRO A 564 -29.54 18.51 -2.60
C PRO A 564 -31.06 18.41 -2.54
N VAL A 565 -31.70 18.68 -3.68
CA VAL A 565 -33.14 18.69 -3.79
C VAL A 565 -33.65 17.74 -4.87
N THR A 566 -34.91 17.37 -4.79
CA THR A 566 -35.66 16.75 -5.88
C THR A 566 -36.56 17.80 -6.51
N PHE A 567 -36.67 17.80 -7.84
CA PHE A 567 -37.46 18.80 -8.53
C PHE A 567 -38.04 18.27 -9.84
N ASP A 568 -39.05 18.98 -10.36
CA ASP A 568 -39.58 18.85 -11.71
C ASP A 568 -39.27 20.10 -12.49
N PHE A 569 -38.90 19.95 -13.75
CA PHE A 569 -38.85 21.10 -14.63
C PHE A 569 -40.24 21.68 -14.90
N LYS A 570 -40.36 23.00 -14.99
CA LYS A 570 -41.59 23.68 -15.35
C LYS A 570 -42.07 23.26 -16.75
N ASN A 571 -41.14 23.06 -17.69
CA ASN A 571 -41.43 22.43 -18.95
C ASN A 571 -41.56 20.90 -18.74
N LYS A 572 -42.80 20.38 -18.85
CA LYS A 572 -43.14 18.98 -18.64
C LYS A 572 -42.45 18.00 -19.61
N ASP A 573 -42.00 18.46 -20.77
CA ASP A 573 -41.27 17.65 -21.75
C ASP A 573 -39.85 17.28 -21.24
N GLN A 574 -39.34 17.95 -20.22
CA GLN A 574 -38.03 17.66 -19.60
C GLN A 574 -38.09 16.59 -18.51
N GLY A 575 -39.29 16.11 -18.17
CA GLY A 575 -39.48 15.04 -17.19
C GLY A 575 -39.71 15.50 -15.74
N THR A 576 -39.86 14.54 -14.86
CA THR A 576 -40.13 14.72 -13.42
C THR A 576 -39.17 13.92 -12.57
N ASP A 577 -39.14 14.18 -11.27
CA ASP A 577 -38.33 13.45 -10.27
C ASP A 577 -36.82 13.53 -10.51
N HIS A 578 -36.34 14.72 -10.90
CA HIS A 578 -34.91 15.01 -11.01
C HIS A 578 -34.27 15.25 -9.66
N ARG A 579 -32.98 15.04 -9.57
CA ARG A 579 -32.16 15.28 -8.39
C ARG A 579 -31.02 16.22 -8.74
N GLY A 580 -30.80 17.21 -7.90
CA GLY A 580 -29.76 18.20 -8.17
C GLY A 580 -29.77 19.31 -7.13
N PHE A 581 -29.36 20.46 -7.55
CA PHE A 581 -29.31 21.68 -6.74
C PHE A 581 -30.03 22.80 -7.46
N ILE A 582 -30.51 23.77 -6.72
CA ILE A 582 -31.01 25.02 -7.26
C ILE A 582 -29.83 25.97 -7.44
N ALA A 583 -29.66 26.52 -8.61
CA ALA A 583 -28.48 27.35 -8.94
C ALA A 583 -28.38 28.59 -8.04
N GLU A 584 -29.51 29.22 -7.74
CA GLU A 584 -29.57 30.38 -6.85
C GLU A 584 -29.11 30.05 -5.44
N ASP A 585 -29.53 28.90 -4.88
CA ASP A 585 -29.14 28.45 -3.52
C ASP A 585 -27.64 28.11 -3.48
N VAL A 586 -27.13 27.50 -4.56
CA VAL A 586 -25.68 27.23 -4.69
C VAL A 586 -24.89 28.52 -4.78
N ALA A 587 -25.42 29.56 -5.44
CA ALA A 587 -24.76 30.85 -5.57
C ALA A 587 -24.56 31.57 -4.21
N GLU A 588 -25.43 31.31 -3.23
CA GLU A 588 -25.27 31.85 -1.87
C GLU A 588 -24.06 31.23 -1.14
N VAL A 589 -23.71 29.99 -1.46
CA VAL A 589 -22.64 29.23 -0.78
C VAL A 589 -21.35 29.24 -1.58
N ILE A 590 -21.42 28.92 -2.88
CA ILE A 590 -20.28 28.80 -3.81
C ILE A 590 -20.64 29.50 -5.13
N PRO A 591 -20.62 30.82 -5.17
CA PRO A 591 -21.05 31.58 -6.34
C PRO A 591 -20.25 31.30 -7.61
N GLU A 592 -18.99 30.89 -7.49
CA GLU A 592 -18.12 30.54 -8.61
C GLU A 592 -18.58 29.32 -9.42
N LEU A 593 -19.43 28.45 -8.87
CA LEU A 593 -20.01 27.31 -9.58
C LEU A 593 -21.23 27.68 -10.43
N VAL A 594 -21.73 28.90 -10.30
CA VAL A 594 -22.98 29.32 -10.90
C VAL A 594 -22.73 30.40 -11.94
N SER A 595 -23.29 30.20 -13.15
CA SER A 595 -23.45 31.27 -14.11
C SER A 595 -24.74 32.01 -13.77
N PRO A 596 -24.67 33.29 -13.39
CA PRO A 596 -25.84 34.04 -12.92
C PRO A 596 -26.90 34.22 -14.05
N GLU A 597 -28.15 34.46 -13.62
CA GLU A 597 -29.23 34.78 -14.53
C GLU A 597 -28.90 36.03 -15.35
N THR A 598 -29.30 36.00 -16.61
CA THR A 598 -29.23 37.14 -17.54
C THR A 598 -30.60 37.40 -18.14
N GLU A 599 -30.80 38.52 -18.85
CA GLU A 599 -32.06 38.87 -19.50
C GLU A 599 -32.61 37.75 -20.43
N ASN A 600 -31.70 36.90 -20.96
CA ASN A 600 -32.05 35.88 -21.97
C ASN A 600 -31.76 34.44 -21.51
N SER A 601 -31.29 34.21 -20.24
CA SER A 601 -30.92 32.90 -19.78
C SER A 601 -31.08 32.78 -18.26
N PRO A 602 -31.77 31.75 -17.73
CA PRO A 602 -31.84 31.49 -16.32
C PRO A 602 -30.45 31.15 -15.73
N ALA A 603 -30.31 31.27 -14.43
CA ALA A 603 -29.10 30.83 -13.72
C ALA A 603 -28.82 29.35 -14.03
N SER A 604 -27.56 29.01 -14.11
CA SER A 604 -27.15 27.64 -14.40
C SER A 604 -25.93 27.20 -13.56
N LEU A 605 -25.89 25.92 -13.23
CA LEU A 605 -24.88 25.31 -12.36
C LEU A 605 -23.95 24.42 -13.18
N ASN A 606 -22.64 24.58 -12.97
CA ASN A 606 -21.64 23.68 -13.52
C ASN A 606 -21.43 22.48 -12.59
N TYR A 607 -22.21 21.43 -12.77
CA TYR A 607 -22.14 20.21 -11.95
C TYR A 607 -20.77 19.54 -11.96
N ALA A 608 -20.00 19.65 -13.05
CA ALA A 608 -18.68 19.02 -13.13
C ALA A 608 -17.65 19.67 -12.19
N GLU A 609 -17.83 20.95 -11.90
CA GLU A 609 -16.94 21.69 -10.99
C GLU A 609 -17.20 21.42 -9.50
N ILE A 610 -18.29 20.75 -9.14
CA ILE A 610 -18.56 20.29 -7.77
C ILE A 610 -17.61 19.13 -7.39
N ILE A 611 -17.21 18.30 -8.36
CA ILE A 611 -16.41 17.10 -8.13
C ILE A 611 -15.09 17.39 -7.40
N PRO A 612 -14.28 18.40 -7.76
CA PRO A 612 -13.07 18.75 -7.03
C PRO A 612 -13.30 19.12 -5.57
N TYR A 613 -14.40 19.79 -5.26
CA TYR A 613 -14.78 20.13 -3.88
C TYR A 613 -15.08 18.87 -3.06
N LEU A 614 -15.93 17.99 -3.59
CA LEU A 614 -16.24 16.70 -2.96
C LEU A 614 -14.98 15.86 -2.73
N LEU A 615 -14.11 15.77 -3.76
CA LEU A 615 -12.87 15.02 -3.66
C LEU A 615 -11.97 15.55 -2.54
N ARG A 616 -11.84 16.88 -2.42
CA ARG A 616 -10.98 17.49 -1.38
C ARG A 616 -11.54 17.25 0.03
N VAL A 617 -12.87 17.28 0.19
CA VAL A 617 -13.53 16.93 1.46
C VAL A 617 -13.34 15.45 1.78
N MET A 618 -13.51 14.55 0.80
CA MET A 618 -13.27 13.12 1.00
C MET A 618 -11.82 12.82 1.40
N GLN A 619 -10.86 13.51 0.83
CA GLN A 619 -9.44 13.38 1.22
C GLN A 619 -9.20 13.76 2.68
N ASP A 620 -9.81 14.87 3.15
CA ASP A 620 -9.74 15.26 4.57
C ASP A 620 -10.43 14.23 5.48
N GLN A 621 -11.60 13.74 5.08
CA GLN A 621 -12.31 12.71 5.84
C GLN A 621 -11.46 11.43 5.97
N GLU A 622 -10.79 11.01 4.91
CA GLU A 622 -9.90 9.84 4.92
C GLU A 622 -8.69 10.05 5.84
N GLU A 623 -8.07 11.25 5.79
CA GLU A 623 -6.99 11.61 6.71
C GLU A 623 -7.46 11.55 8.18
N ARG A 624 -8.66 12.05 8.47
CA ARG A 624 -9.27 12.01 9.82
C ARG A 624 -9.64 10.62 10.26
N ILE A 625 -10.20 9.81 9.36
CA ILE A 625 -10.50 8.39 9.64
C ILE A 625 -9.22 7.65 9.98
N THR A 626 -8.18 7.79 9.16
CA THR A 626 -6.86 7.19 9.41
C THR A 626 -6.28 7.63 10.77
N ALA A 627 -6.42 8.91 11.11
CA ALA A 627 -5.95 9.43 12.39
C ALA A 627 -6.75 8.86 13.58
N LEU A 628 -8.06 8.69 13.41
CA LEU A 628 -8.92 8.08 14.43
C LEU A 628 -8.65 6.59 14.61
N GLU A 629 -8.46 5.85 13.51
CA GLU A 629 -8.08 4.45 13.54
C GLU A 629 -6.73 4.23 14.23
N ASN A 630 -5.76 5.12 13.96
CA ASN A 630 -4.48 5.07 14.65
C ASN A 630 -4.61 5.35 16.15
N LYS A 631 -5.41 6.35 16.53
CA LYS A 631 -5.74 6.60 17.94
C LYS A 631 -6.46 5.45 18.61
N LEU A 632 -7.38 4.81 17.91
CA LEU A 632 -8.09 3.64 18.42
C LEU A 632 -7.14 2.49 18.68
N LYS A 633 -6.22 2.22 17.73
CA LYS A 633 -5.16 1.22 17.91
C LYS A 633 -4.22 1.53 19.09
N GLU A 634 -3.92 2.81 19.31
CA GLU A 634 -3.14 3.24 20.48
C GLU A 634 -3.88 2.99 21.81
N LEU A 635 -5.20 3.19 21.81
CA LEU A 635 -6.05 2.98 22.99
C LEU A 635 -6.35 1.49 23.24
N GLU A 636 -6.44 0.67 22.20
CA GLU A 636 -6.63 -0.79 22.31
C GLU A 636 -5.31 -1.52 22.67
N GLY A 637 -4.16 -0.88 22.47
CA GLY A 637 -2.83 -1.42 22.81
C GLY A 637 -2.27 -0.96 24.17
N SER A 638 -3.03 -0.15 24.91
CA SER A 638 -2.71 0.28 26.28
C SER A 638 -3.56 -0.49 27.29
#